data_fa76ca956cb0c876a3e67b8d7daf0b3c
#
_entry.id   fa76ca956cb0c876a3e67b8d7daf0b3c
#
_cell.length_a   1.000
_cell.length_b   1.000
_cell.length_c   1.000
_cell.angle_alpha   90.00
_cell.angle_beta   90.00
_cell.angle_gamma   90.00
#
_symmetry.space_group_name_H-M   'P 1'
#
loop_
_entity.id
_entity.type
_entity.pdbx_description
1 polymer ?
#
loop_
_entity_poly.entity_id
_entity_poly.type
_entity_poly.pdbx_seq_one_letter_code
_entity_poly.pdbx_strand_id
1 'polypeptide(L)'
;VQFWLNTLAQYDSAIPSVTVDGVYGTGTANAMRAFQRRYGLTVDGVVGQNTWNELYDEFRSIQSDNGAPNAYPGTPLRQGASGQNVRLIQFWLKIARTVYSSLNNITVDGQFGAATTAAVKKFQSYFGLTSDGVVGRATWTKLYEVYNDIANRLLSSSLRPGEYPGILRR
;
A
#
# COMPACT_ATOMS: atom_id res chain seq x y z
N VAL A 1 -3.27 -7.03 7.15
CA VAL A 1 -2.15 -7.91 6.81
C VAL A 1 -1.68 -7.65 5.38
N GLN A 2 -2.48 -7.90 4.34
CA GLN A 2 -2.09 -7.73 2.93
C GLN A 2 -1.60 -6.32 2.61
N PHE A 3 -2.27 -5.32 3.17
CA PHE A 3 -1.88 -3.92 3.05
C PHE A 3 -0.48 -3.67 3.62
N TRP A 4 -0.18 -4.16 4.81
CA TRP A 4 1.12 -3.99 5.44
C TRP A 4 2.22 -4.73 4.69
N LEU A 5 1.95 -5.97 4.25
CA LEU A 5 2.88 -6.73 3.40
C LEU A 5 3.22 -5.96 2.12
N ASN A 6 2.22 -5.37 1.46
CA ASN A 6 2.46 -4.58 0.25
C ASN A 6 3.23 -3.29 0.53
N THR A 7 3.03 -2.67 1.68
CA THR A 7 3.84 -1.52 2.08
C THR A 7 5.30 -1.94 2.26
N LEU A 8 5.55 -3.02 2.99
CA LEU A 8 6.91 -3.55 3.18
C LEU A 8 7.56 -3.99 1.86
N ALA A 9 6.81 -4.62 0.97
CA ALA A 9 7.28 -5.05 -0.35
C ALA A 9 7.76 -3.89 -1.26
N GLN A 10 7.41 -2.65 -0.93
CA GLN A 10 7.94 -1.47 -1.63
C GLN A 10 9.41 -1.19 -1.23
N TYR A 11 9.81 -1.60 -0.04
CA TYR A 11 11.12 -1.32 0.56
C TYR A 11 11.99 -2.56 0.66
N ASP A 12 11.41 -3.75 0.69
CA ASP A 12 12.14 -5.01 0.73
C ASP A 12 11.66 -5.95 -0.38
N SER A 13 12.48 -6.11 -1.40
CA SER A 13 12.20 -6.97 -2.57
C SER A 13 12.12 -8.46 -2.22
N ALA A 14 12.57 -8.88 -1.03
CA ALA A 14 12.43 -10.25 -0.55
C ALA A 14 10.97 -10.59 -0.18
N ILE A 15 10.11 -9.58 0.02
CA ILE A 15 8.71 -9.74 0.35
C ILE A 15 7.88 -9.57 -0.94
N PRO A 16 7.21 -10.64 -1.44
CA PRO A 16 6.37 -10.52 -2.63
C PRO A 16 5.15 -9.63 -2.39
N SER A 17 4.80 -8.81 -3.38
CA SER A 17 3.54 -8.09 -3.38
C SER A 17 2.36 -9.05 -3.51
N VAL A 18 1.25 -8.72 -2.84
CA VAL A 18 0.01 -9.50 -2.86
C VAL A 18 -1.17 -8.64 -3.29
N THR A 19 -2.23 -9.29 -3.79
CA THR A 19 -3.49 -8.60 -4.05
C THR A 19 -4.17 -8.25 -2.72
N VAL A 20 -4.58 -7.00 -2.54
CA VAL A 20 -5.36 -6.57 -1.38
C VAL A 20 -6.84 -6.80 -1.69
N ASP A 21 -7.31 -8.01 -1.43
CA ASP A 21 -8.69 -8.46 -1.73
C ASP A 21 -9.48 -8.87 -0.47
N GLY A 22 -8.83 -8.84 0.69
CA GLY A 22 -9.40 -9.26 1.97
C GLY A 22 -9.39 -10.78 2.19
N VAL A 23 -8.88 -11.56 1.20
CA VAL A 23 -8.82 -13.02 1.29
C VAL A 23 -7.40 -13.48 1.61
N TYR A 24 -7.23 -14.15 2.74
CA TYR A 24 -5.93 -14.75 3.10
C TYR A 24 -5.73 -16.08 2.32
N GLY A 25 -5.39 -15.95 1.04
CA GLY A 25 -5.12 -17.08 0.15
C GLY A 25 -3.65 -17.50 0.13
N THR A 26 -3.31 -18.42 -0.77
CA THR A 26 -1.96 -18.96 -0.93
C THR A 26 -0.91 -17.87 -1.21
N GLY A 27 -1.27 -16.86 -2.02
CA GLY A 27 -0.37 -15.74 -2.30
C GLY A 27 -0.01 -14.95 -1.05
N THR A 28 -1.00 -14.64 -0.22
CA THR A 28 -0.77 -13.94 1.07
C THR A 28 0.05 -14.79 2.03
N ALA A 29 -0.23 -16.10 2.11
CA ALA A 29 0.53 -17.02 2.95
C ALA A 29 2.00 -17.14 2.50
N ASN A 30 2.28 -17.14 1.20
CA ASN A 30 3.63 -17.17 0.67
C ASN A 30 4.40 -15.86 0.96
N ALA A 31 3.76 -14.71 0.79
CA ALA A 31 4.35 -13.43 1.16
C ALA A 31 4.60 -13.34 2.68
N MET A 32 3.70 -13.90 3.48
CA MET A 32 3.89 -13.98 4.93
C MET A 32 5.08 -14.87 5.31
N ARG A 33 5.25 -16.03 4.66
CA ARG A 33 6.44 -16.87 4.88
C ARG A 33 7.74 -16.15 4.49
N ALA A 34 7.71 -15.35 3.41
CA ALA A 34 8.85 -14.54 3.03
C ALA A 34 9.17 -13.49 4.09
N PHE A 35 8.14 -12.79 4.60
CA PHE A 35 8.27 -11.86 5.72
C PHE A 35 8.85 -12.57 6.97
N GLN A 36 8.23 -13.66 7.40
CA GLN A 36 8.68 -14.43 8.57
C GLN A 36 10.15 -14.87 8.45
N ARG A 37 10.56 -15.32 7.27
CA ARG A 37 11.96 -15.69 7.00
C ARG A 37 12.89 -14.49 7.11
N ARG A 38 12.47 -13.35 6.57
CA ARG A 38 13.26 -12.11 6.56
C ARG A 38 13.52 -11.59 7.98
N TYR A 39 12.54 -11.73 8.87
CA TYR A 39 12.60 -11.22 10.25
C TYR A 39 12.85 -12.32 11.29
N GLY A 40 13.30 -13.50 10.88
CA GLY A 40 13.72 -14.59 11.81
C GLY A 40 12.59 -15.19 12.64
N LEU A 41 11.36 -15.10 12.14
CA LEU A 41 10.18 -15.66 12.80
C LEU A 41 9.94 -17.12 12.38
N THR A 42 9.05 -17.84 13.09
CA THR A 42 8.59 -19.16 12.64
C THR A 42 7.94 -19.07 11.27
N VAL A 43 8.49 -19.81 10.29
CA VAL A 43 8.08 -19.73 8.87
C VAL A 43 6.94 -20.72 8.60
N ASP A 44 5.74 -20.39 9.04
CA ASP A 44 4.53 -21.22 8.88
C ASP A 44 3.47 -20.58 7.95
N GLY A 45 3.64 -19.30 7.64
CA GLY A 45 2.66 -18.53 6.86
C GLY A 45 1.41 -18.15 7.65
N VAL A 46 1.45 -18.31 8.98
CA VAL A 46 0.35 -17.95 9.88
C VAL A 46 0.67 -16.65 10.61
N VAL A 47 -0.29 -15.76 10.70
CA VAL A 47 -0.13 -14.51 11.45
C VAL A 47 -0.48 -14.77 12.92
N GLY A 48 0.47 -15.33 13.65
CA GLY A 48 0.43 -15.41 15.10
C GLY A 48 0.80 -14.08 15.76
N GLN A 49 0.73 -14.01 17.09
CA GLN A 49 0.97 -12.76 17.83
C GLN A 49 2.35 -12.14 17.52
N ASN A 50 3.41 -12.96 17.52
CA ASN A 50 4.76 -12.48 17.24
C ASN A 50 4.89 -11.95 15.80
N THR A 51 4.32 -12.66 14.84
CA THR A 51 4.29 -12.23 13.43
C THR A 51 3.47 -10.95 13.25
N TRP A 52 2.36 -10.82 13.96
CA TRP A 52 1.53 -9.62 13.94
C TRP A 52 2.28 -8.41 14.50
N ASN A 53 2.91 -8.56 15.65
CA ASN A 53 3.65 -7.48 16.29
C ASN A 53 4.80 -7.00 15.39
N GLU A 54 5.62 -7.94 14.91
CA GLU A 54 6.73 -7.62 14.01
C GLU A 54 6.26 -6.92 12.73
N LEU A 55 5.21 -7.45 12.09
CA LEU A 55 4.64 -6.87 10.88
C LEU A 55 4.08 -5.46 11.13
N TYR A 56 3.50 -5.23 12.29
CA TYR A 56 2.98 -3.93 12.70
C TYR A 56 4.11 -2.94 13.01
N ASP A 57 5.13 -3.37 13.73
CA ASP A 57 6.26 -2.54 14.11
C ASP A 57 7.08 -2.12 12.89
N GLU A 58 7.33 -3.05 11.97
CA GLU A 58 8.01 -2.74 10.71
C GLU A 58 7.17 -1.81 9.82
N PHE A 59 5.86 -2.04 9.72
CA PHE A 59 4.97 -1.13 9.01
C PHE A 59 4.99 0.27 9.63
N ARG A 60 4.98 0.38 10.95
CA ARG A 60 5.07 1.65 11.66
C ARG A 60 6.42 2.32 11.51
N SER A 61 7.51 1.56 11.54
CA SER A 61 8.86 2.07 11.30
C SER A 61 8.93 2.77 9.95
N ILE A 62 8.44 2.12 8.89
CA ILE A 62 8.35 2.74 7.57
C ILE A 62 7.52 4.04 7.60
N GLN A 63 6.50 4.12 8.40
CA GLN A 63 5.69 5.35 8.52
C GLN A 63 6.33 6.44 9.38
N SER A 64 7.09 6.07 10.41
CA SER A 64 7.71 7.03 11.34
C SER A 64 9.07 7.54 10.87
N ASP A 65 9.88 6.70 10.23
CA ASP A 65 11.19 7.10 9.67
C ASP A 65 11.06 8.01 8.42
N ASN A 66 9.86 8.21 7.97
CA ASN A 66 9.56 8.73 6.67
C ASN A 66 9.01 10.15 6.68
N GLY A 67 9.78 11.04 7.21
CA GLY A 67 9.79 12.35 6.58
C GLY A 67 10.29 12.30 5.12
N ALA A 68 10.56 11.10 4.54
CA ALA A 68 11.29 11.01 3.28
C ALA A 68 10.81 10.05 2.18
N PRO A 69 10.30 8.82 2.35
CA PRO A 69 9.99 8.02 1.16
C PRO A 69 8.74 8.50 0.42
N ASN A 70 7.96 9.37 1.03
CA ASN A 70 6.79 9.97 0.40
C ASN A 70 7.07 11.38 -0.11
N ALA A 71 8.32 11.82 -0.08
CA ALA A 71 8.70 13.08 -0.70
C ALA A 71 8.44 13.01 -2.21
N TYR A 72 7.82 14.05 -2.73
CA TYR A 72 7.64 14.18 -4.18
C TYR A 72 9.00 14.08 -4.89
N PRO A 73 9.15 13.22 -5.90
CA PRO A 73 10.45 12.93 -6.52
C PRO A 73 11.07 14.07 -7.33
N GLY A 74 10.42 15.24 -7.34
CA GLY A 74 10.90 16.42 -8.07
C GLY A 74 10.51 16.44 -9.54
N THR A 75 10.24 15.28 -10.15
CA THR A 75 9.84 15.15 -11.55
C THR A 75 8.41 14.62 -11.66
N PRO A 76 7.53 15.26 -12.43
CA PRO A 76 6.17 14.77 -12.62
C PRO A 76 6.13 13.40 -13.30
N LEU A 77 5.29 12.50 -12.78
CA LEU A 77 5.02 11.21 -13.40
C LEU A 77 3.85 11.32 -14.37
N ARG A 78 3.99 10.75 -15.54
CA ARG A 78 2.99 10.77 -16.62
C ARG A 78 3.11 9.53 -17.48
N GLN A 79 2.19 9.35 -18.41
CA GLN A 79 2.21 8.22 -19.33
C GLN A 79 3.59 8.01 -19.97
N GLY A 80 4.06 6.78 -19.93
CA GLY A 80 5.40 6.38 -20.36
C GLY A 80 6.43 6.30 -19.22
N ALA A 81 6.15 6.87 -18.04
CA ALA A 81 7.01 6.70 -16.87
C ALA A 81 6.94 5.26 -16.33
N SER A 82 8.01 4.81 -15.71
CA SER A 82 8.07 3.48 -15.07
C SER A 82 8.94 3.50 -13.81
N GLY A 83 8.82 2.45 -13.02
CA GLY A 83 9.65 2.23 -11.84
C GLY A 83 8.92 2.36 -10.50
N GLN A 84 9.69 2.50 -9.43
CA GLN A 84 9.19 2.43 -8.06
C GLN A 84 8.18 3.54 -7.72
N ASN A 85 8.43 4.77 -8.15
CA ASN A 85 7.49 5.87 -7.90
C ASN A 85 6.13 5.66 -8.60
N VAL A 86 6.13 4.99 -9.77
CA VAL A 86 4.89 4.61 -10.45
C VAL A 86 4.16 3.51 -9.67
N ARG A 87 4.88 2.49 -9.19
CA ARG A 87 4.28 1.47 -8.29
C ARG A 87 3.63 2.11 -7.07
N LEU A 88 4.31 3.08 -6.47
CA LEU A 88 3.85 3.76 -5.27
C LEU A 88 2.52 4.50 -5.51
N ILE A 89 2.42 5.31 -6.56
CA ILE A 89 1.17 6.02 -6.87
C ILE A 89 0.04 5.06 -7.29
N GLN A 90 0.36 4.00 -8.03
CA GLN A 90 -0.61 2.95 -8.36
C GLN A 90 -1.14 2.27 -7.11
N PHE A 91 -0.26 1.98 -6.15
CA PHE A 91 -0.63 1.41 -4.87
C PHE A 91 -1.54 2.37 -4.08
N TRP A 92 -1.21 3.66 -3.97
CA TRP A 92 -2.05 4.64 -3.30
C TRP A 92 -3.43 4.78 -3.95
N LEU A 93 -3.49 4.79 -5.28
CA LEU A 93 -4.75 4.78 -6.03
C LEU A 93 -5.59 3.53 -5.74
N LYS A 94 -4.95 2.37 -5.68
CA LYS A 94 -5.62 1.09 -5.35
C LYS A 94 -6.19 1.11 -3.94
N ILE A 95 -5.45 1.65 -2.97
CA ILE A 95 -5.93 1.81 -1.60
C ILE A 95 -7.05 2.86 -1.52
N ALA A 96 -6.90 4.00 -2.18
CA ALA A 96 -7.96 5.01 -2.23
C ALA A 96 -9.28 4.42 -2.74
N ARG A 97 -9.23 3.52 -3.74
CA ARG A 97 -10.43 2.85 -4.26
C ARG A 97 -11.15 1.98 -3.23
N THR A 98 -10.48 1.46 -2.21
CA THR A 98 -11.14 0.66 -1.17
C THR A 98 -12.18 1.45 -0.37
N VAL A 99 -12.00 2.77 -0.29
CA VAL A 99 -12.92 3.70 0.36
C VAL A 99 -13.77 4.46 -0.66
N TYR A 100 -13.15 4.88 -1.76
CA TYR A 100 -13.80 5.66 -2.82
C TYR A 100 -14.07 4.76 -4.03
N SER A 101 -15.14 3.97 -3.97
CA SER A 101 -15.48 2.92 -4.95
C SER A 101 -15.67 3.43 -6.40
N SER A 102 -15.91 4.73 -6.57
CA SER A 102 -16.01 5.38 -7.88
C SER A 102 -14.66 5.53 -8.59
N LEU A 103 -13.53 5.36 -7.89
CA LEU A 103 -12.20 5.40 -8.51
C LEU A 103 -11.94 4.15 -9.33
N ASN A 104 -11.08 4.30 -10.35
CA ASN A 104 -10.74 3.19 -11.25
C ASN A 104 -9.93 2.11 -10.52
N ASN A 105 -10.21 0.85 -10.87
CA ASN A 105 -9.34 -0.26 -10.47
C ASN A 105 -8.11 -0.30 -11.38
N ILE A 106 -6.93 -0.47 -10.78
CA ILE A 106 -5.66 -0.55 -11.52
C ILE A 106 -4.77 -1.67 -10.99
N THR A 107 -3.87 -2.12 -11.83
CA THR A 107 -2.80 -3.04 -11.44
C THR A 107 -1.59 -2.23 -10.97
N VAL A 108 -0.90 -2.73 -9.94
CA VAL A 108 0.37 -2.17 -9.45
C VAL A 108 1.51 -2.89 -10.17
N ASP A 109 1.84 -2.43 -11.38
CA ASP A 109 2.85 -3.03 -12.24
C ASP A 109 4.11 -2.17 -12.44
N GLY A 110 4.06 -0.91 -11.98
CA GLY A 110 5.15 0.04 -12.14
C GLY A 110 5.25 0.65 -13.53
N GLN A 111 4.20 0.48 -14.36
CA GLN A 111 4.12 1.09 -15.70
C GLN A 111 3.02 2.14 -15.73
N PHE A 112 3.36 3.38 -16.00
CA PHE A 112 2.37 4.45 -16.13
C PHE A 112 1.74 4.39 -17.54
N GLY A 113 0.85 3.44 -17.73
CA GLY A 113 0.10 3.26 -18.98
C GLY A 113 -1.19 4.08 -19.05
N ALA A 114 -2.02 3.78 -20.05
CA ALA A 114 -3.32 4.42 -20.24
C ALA A 114 -4.27 4.19 -19.05
N ALA A 115 -4.25 3.00 -18.45
CA ALA A 115 -5.07 2.68 -17.28
C ALA A 115 -4.68 3.53 -16.07
N THR A 116 -3.38 3.69 -15.80
CA THR A 116 -2.88 4.56 -14.73
C THR A 116 -3.23 6.03 -15.01
N THR A 117 -3.09 6.49 -16.25
CA THR A 117 -3.49 7.85 -16.66
C THR A 117 -4.98 8.11 -16.38
N ALA A 118 -5.84 7.17 -16.76
CA ALA A 118 -7.29 7.27 -16.51
C ALA A 118 -7.60 7.28 -15.01
N ALA A 119 -6.94 6.45 -14.22
CA ALA A 119 -7.10 6.40 -12.78
C ALA A 119 -6.65 7.70 -12.09
N VAL A 120 -5.52 8.26 -12.52
CA VAL A 120 -5.03 9.57 -12.03
C VAL A 120 -6.02 10.68 -12.37
N LYS A 121 -6.50 10.77 -13.61
CA LYS A 121 -7.52 11.77 -14.00
C LYS A 121 -8.78 11.65 -13.15
N LYS A 122 -9.26 10.43 -12.93
CA LYS A 122 -10.44 10.19 -12.10
C LYS A 122 -10.22 10.61 -10.65
N PHE A 123 -9.05 10.30 -10.09
CA PHE A 123 -8.65 10.74 -8.76
C PHE A 123 -8.58 12.27 -8.67
N GLN A 124 -7.91 12.91 -9.61
CA GLN A 124 -7.78 14.38 -9.70
C GLN A 124 -9.16 15.04 -9.72
N SER A 125 -10.04 14.58 -10.62
CA SER A 125 -11.41 15.09 -10.73
C SER A 125 -12.19 14.90 -9.42
N TYR A 126 -12.06 13.73 -8.77
CA TYR A 126 -12.77 13.43 -7.53
C TYR A 126 -12.34 14.35 -6.38
N PHE A 127 -11.07 14.68 -6.30
CA PHE A 127 -10.51 15.52 -5.24
C PHE A 127 -10.32 17.00 -5.64
N GLY A 128 -10.95 17.44 -6.73
CA GLY A 128 -10.95 18.86 -7.16
C GLY A 128 -9.61 19.38 -7.67
N LEU A 129 -8.74 18.48 -8.14
CA LEU A 129 -7.47 18.85 -8.79
C LEU A 129 -7.64 18.99 -10.31
N THR A 130 -6.68 19.65 -10.97
CA THR A 130 -6.62 19.67 -12.43
C THR A 130 -6.50 18.26 -12.99
N SER A 131 -7.51 17.82 -13.77
CA SER A 131 -7.61 16.46 -14.29
C SER A 131 -6.80 16.28 -15.58
N ASP A 132 -5.49 16.44 -15.48
CA ASP A 132 -4.55 16.33 -16.60
C ASP A 132 -3.94 14.93 -16.76
N GLY A 133 -4.03 14.08 -15.75
CA GLY A 133 -3.45 12.74 -15.74
C GLY A 133 -1.96 12.75 -15.43
N VAL A 134 -1.42 13.86 -14.94
CA VAL A 134 -0.02 14.02 -14.56
C VAL A 134 0.08 14.08 -13.03
N VAL A 135 0.94 13.26 -12.46
CA VAL A 135 1.21 13.29 -11.03
C VAL A 135 2.34 14.28 -10.76
N GLY A 136 1.97 15.56 -10.69
CA GLY A 136 2.82 16.62 -10.17
C GLY A 136 2.78 16.69 -8.65
N ARG A 137 3.44 17.68 -8.06
CA ARG A 137 3.52 17.83 -6.58
C ARG A 137 2.14 17.82 -5.91
N ALA A 138 1.17 18.57 -6.44
CA ALA A 138 -0.16 18.66 -5.84
C ALA A 138 -0.90 17.31 -5.84
N THR A 139 -0.86 16.59 -6.97
CA THR A 139 -1.48 15.25 -7.09
C THR A 139 -0.76 14.23 -6.22
N TRP A 140 0.57 14.26 -6.18
CA TRP A 140 1.38 13.41 -5.32
C TRP A 140 1.03 13.58 -3.84
N THR A 141 1.04 14.84 -3.37
CA THR A 141 0.70 15.17 -1.99
C THR A 141 -0.71 14.70 -1.64
N LYS A 142 -1.69 14.93 -2.53
CA LYS A 142 -3.08 14.50 -2.30
C LYS A 142 -3.24 12.99 -2.28
N LEU A 143 -2.54 12.27 -3.16
CA LEU A 143 -2.53 10.80 -3.16
C LEU A 143 -1.98 10.27 -1.84
N TYR A 144 -0.87 10.84 -1.37
CA TYR A 144 -0.26 10.46 -0.10
C TYR A 144 -1.16 10.78 1.10
N GLU A 145 -1.77 11.97 1.16
CA GLU A 145 -2.71 12.36 2.23
C GLU A 145 -3.88 11.37 2.32
N VAL A 146 -4.51 11.06 1.18
CA VAL A 146 -5.64 10.11 1.11
C VAL A 146 -5.21 8.71 1.56
N TYR A 147 -4.06 8.24 1.08
CA TYR A 147 -3.49 6.97 1.50
C TYR A 147 -3.24 6.95 3.00
N ASN A 148 -2.58 7.96 3.54
CA ASN A 148 -2.21 8.04 4.95
C ASN A 148 -3.44 8.15 5.87
N ASP A 149 -4.47 8.88 5.44
CA ASP A 149 -5.74 8.98 6.17
C ASP A 149 -6.46 7.62 6.24
N ILE A 150 -6.49 6.88 5.13
CA ILE A 150 -7.06 5.54 5.09
C ILE A 150 -6.24 4.57 5.96
N ALA A 151 -4.92 4.61 5.86
CA ALA A 151 -4.02 3.78 6.66
C ALA A 151 -4.20 4.03 8.16
N ASN A 152 -4.28 5.30 8.58
CA ASN A 152 -4.51 5.68 9.97
C ASN A 152 -5.89 5.27 10.47
N ARG A 153 -6.94 5.37 9.67
CA ARG A 153 -8.29 4.87 10.02
C ARG A 153 -8.31 3.36 10.17
N LEU A 154 -7.64 2.63 9.30
CA LEU A 154 -7.48 1.18 9.43
C LEU A 154 -6.69 0.81 10.69
N LEU A 155 -5.69 1.60 11.05
CA LEU A 155 -4.92 1.42 12.29
C LEU A 155 -5.73 1.79 13.54
N SER A 156 -6.55 2.82 13.49
CA SER A 156 -7.39 3.26 14.62
C SER A 156 -8.64 2.40 14.82
N SER A 157 -9.15 1.79 13.75
CA SER A 157 -10.26 0.83 13.80
C SER A 157 -9.82 -0.61 14.02
N SER A 158 -8.55 -0.90 13.77
CA SER A 158 -7.91 -2.19 14.01
C SER A 158 -7.12 -2.09 15.30
N LEU A 159 -7.53 -2.80 16.33
CA LEU A 159 -6.77 -3.22 17.49
C LEU A 159 -5.58 -2.32 17.90
N ARG A 160 -5.59 -1.90 19.14
CA ARG A 160 -4.45 -1.20 19.76
C ARG A 160 -3.18 -2.05 19.63
N PRO A 161 -1.99 -1.44 19.68
CA PRO A 161 -0.73 -2.18 19.76
C PRO A 161 -0.85 -3.26 20.87
N GLY A 162 -0.63 -4.51 20.51
CA GLY A 162 -0.78 -5.66 21.42
C GLY A 162 -2.14 -6.36 21.40
N GLU A 163 -3.14 -5.84 20.72
CA GLU A 163 -4.39 -6.58 20.50
C GLU A 163 -4.31 -7.42 19.22
N TYR A 164 -4.00 -8.67 19.37
CA TYR A 164 -4.07 -9.66 18.30
C TYR A 164 -5.54 -9.96 17.97
N PRO A 165 -5.98 -9.80 16.71
CA PRO A 165 -7.32 -10.23 16.34
C PRO A 165 -7.35 -11.76 16.45
N GLY A 166 -7.88 -12.27 17.54
CA GLY A 166 -8.00 -13.70 17.72
C GLY A 166 -8.47 -14.34 16.42
N ILE A 167 -7.89 -15.49 16.08
CA ILE A 167 -8.40 -16.31 14.98
C ILE A 167 -9.88 -16.48 15.26
N LEU A 168 -10.73 -15.94 14.40
CA LEU A 168 -12.16 -16.23 14.46
C LEU A 168 -12.28 -17.74 14.36
N ARG A 169 -12.42 -18.38 15.52
CA ARG A 169 -12.76 -19.79 15.57
C ARG A 169 -14.13 -19.90 14.90
N ARG A 170 -14.15 -20.56 13.79
CA ARG A 170 -15.39 -21.08 13.22
C ARG A 170 -16.01 -22.11 14.16
#